data_445d04467da130062e32211329a33eb1
#
_entry.id   445d04467da130062e32211329a33eb1
#
_cell.length_a   1.000
_cell.length_b   1.000
_cell.length_c   1.000
_cell.angle_alpha   90.00
_cell.angle_beta   90.00
_cell.angle_gamma   90.00
#
_symmetry.space_group_name_H-M   'P 1'
#
loop_
_entity.id
_entity.type
_entity.pdbx_description
1 polymer ?
#
loop_
_entity_poly.entity_id
_entity_poly.type
_entity_poly.pdbx_seq_one_letter_code
_entity_poly.pdbx_strand_id
1 'polypeptide(L)'
;MNARVAVLGAGAWGTAVAKVIAGKGEDVVIWSREAETAAEINGGHGNSRFLPGVKLPENMRAVTDITEAAGGREFLILAAPSLYLLDTVKQILAVPSIREGETVIGVITKGFLPGSKGPRLILETLEDYLPGFYRKSLVYIAGPSHAEEVSRGKITGLISASESAKNSIRFRYLLKSNRLLVFSSFDVRGVQAAAAAKNVIAIAFGMLDALKTAAGNTGAGDIFGDGTESLLLAAGLNEIQILGRAMGATHAETFTSISGVGDLDVTCRSVFGRNRRFGRDIIEKHILNPFRNLDDLISRIGEIGYLPEGVVAARHVKTLAEKYKLRIPISIGLYRILNRETEPVQFLHDFLNGLR
;
A
#
# COMPACT_ATOMS: atom_id res chain seq x y z
N MET A 1 -23.92 6.09 20.62
CA MET A 1 -24.12 6.45 19.20
C MET A 1 -23.03 5.74 18.40
N ASN A 2 -23.39 5.16 17.27
CA ASN A 2 -22.42 4.50 16.39
C ASN A 2 -21.60 5.59 15.67
N ALA A 3 -20.31 5.34 15.46
CA ALA A 3 -19.46 6.28 14.73
C ALA A 3 -19.89 6.35 13.26
N ARG A 4 -19.94 7.56 12.70
CA ARG A 4 -20.22 7.78 11.27
C ARG A 4 -18.89 7.78 10.51
N VAL A 5 -18.71 6.78 9.65
CA VAL A 5 -17.44 6.52 8.96
C VAL A 5 -17.63 6.58 7.45
N ALA A 6 -16.73 7.28 6.76
CA ALA A 6 -16.60 7.17 5.30
C ALA A 6 -15.30 6.47 4.92
N VAL A 7 -15.37 5.61 3.89
CA VAL A 7 -14.19 5.03 3.24
C VAL A 7 -14.17 5.49 1.77
N LEU A 8 -13.17 6.27 1.39
CA LEU A 8 -13.06 6.80 0.03
C LEU A 8 -12.17 5.88 -0.83
N GLY A 9 -12.84 4.95 -1.53
CA GLY A 9 -12.26 3.97 -2.43
C GLY A 9 -12.76 2.56 -2.16
N ALA A 10 -13.59 2.04 -3.05
CA ALA A 10 -14.19 0.70 -3.00
C ALA A 10 -13.29 -0.39 -3.61
N GLY A 11 -11.97 -0.22 -3.62
CA GLY A 11 -11.01 -1.27 -3.94
C GLY A 11 -11.00 -2.38 -2.88
N ALA A 12 -10.26 -3.45 -3.12
CA ALA A 12 -10.20 -4.60 -2.21
C ALA A 12 -9.94 -4.20 -0.74
N TRP A 13 -8.88 -3.40 -0.50
CA TRP A 13 -8.49 -3.02 0.86
C TRP A 13 -9.49 -2.05 1.51
N GLY A 14 -9.99 -1.05 0.79
CA GLY A 14 -11.03 -0.14 1.31
C GLY A 14 -12.31 -0.89 1.68
N THR A 15 -12.76 -1.82 0.83
CA THR A 15 -13.93 -2.68 1.09
C THR A 15 -13.71 -3.59 2.31
N ALA A 16 -12.53 -4.19 2.46
CA ALA A 16 -12.23 -5.03 3.62
C ALA A 16 -12.24 -4.25 4.93
N VAL A 17 -11.66 -3.03 4.94
CA VAL A 17 -11.67 -2.14 6.11
C VAL A 17 -13.09 -1.68 6.44
N ALA A 18 -13.86 -1.25 5.43
CA ALA A 18 -15.26 -0.87 5.59
C ALA A 18 -16.09 -2.01 6.20
N LYS A 19 -15.89 -3.25 5.71
CA LYS A 19 -16.54 -4.45 6.26
C LYS A 19 -16.21 -4.67 7.73
N VAL A 20 -14.94 -4.55 8.13
CA VAL A 20 -14.53 -4.73 9.54
C VAL A 20 -15.22 -3.71 10.43
N ILE A 21 -15.27 -2.45 10.01
CA ILE A 21 -15.89 -1.36 10.78
C ILE A 21 -17.42 -1.55 10.86
N ALA A 22 -18.07 -1.81 9.73
CA ALA A 22 -19.52 -2.06 9.67
C ALA A 22 -19.93 -3.30 10.48
N GLY A 23 -19.09 -4.34 10.48
CA GLY A 23 -19.30 -5.55 11.29
C GLY A 23 -19.27 -5.33 12.80
N LYS A 24 -18.78 -4.18 13.26
CA LYS A 24 -18.85 -3.73 14.67
C LYS A 24 -20.13 -2.96 14.98
N GLY A 25 -20.99 -2.75 13.99
CA GLY A 25 -22.24 -1.99 14.12
C GLY A 25 -22.11 -0.49 13.80
N GLU A 26 -20.95 -0.01 13.34
CA GLU A 26 -20.75 1.40 12.98
C GLU A 26 -21.49 1.76 11.68
N ASP A 27 -21.87 3.04 11.51
CA ASP A 27 -22.50 3.56 10.28
C ASP A 27 -21.42 3.81 9.21
N VAL A 28 -21.34 2.94 8.20
CA VAL A 28 -20.29 2.99 7.19
C VAL A 28 -20.84 3.32 5.81
N VAL A 29 -20.29 4.38 5.21
CA VAL A 29 -20.47 4.70 3.80
C VAL A 29 -19.16 4.50 3.06
N ILE A 30 -19.19 3.78 1.94
CA ILE A 30 -18.05 3.63 1.05
C ILE A 30 -18.30 4.38 -0.27
N TRP A 31 -17.31 5.17 -0.69
CA TRP A 31 -17.37 5.80 -1.99
C TRP A 31 -16.76 4.89 -3.05
N SER A 32 -17.50 4.68 -4.13
CA SER A 32 -17.04 4.02 -5.35
C SER A 32 -17.15 4.96 -6.55
N ARG A 33 -16.08 5.05 -7.31
CA ARG A 33 -16.11 5.76 -8.60
C ARG A 33 -16.97 5.01 -9.63
N GLU A 34 -17.00 3.69 -9.54
CA GLU A 34 -17.74 2.81 -10.41
C GLU A 34 -19.17 2.61 -9.88
N ALA A 35 -20.18 3.04 -10.67
CA ALA A 35 -21.59 2.92 -10.29
C ALA A 35 -22.05 1.46 -10.14
N GLU A 36 -21.51 0.56 -10.96
CA GLU A 36 -21.81 -0.88 -10.90
C GLU A 36 -21.34 -1.48 -9.57
N THR A 37 -20.14 -1.11 -9.10
CA THR A 37 -19.63 -1.54 -7.80
C THR A 37 -20.49 -1.03 -6.65
N ALA A 38 -20.95 0.24 -6.72
CA ALA A 38 -21.84 0.79 -5.70
C ALA A 38 -23.21 0.08 -5.69
N ALA A 39 -23.76 -0.21 -6.86
CA ALA A 39 -25.02 -0.94 -7.00
C ALA A 39 -24.91 -2.38 -6.45
N GLU A 40 -23.81 -3.08 -6.74
CA GLU A 40 -23.56 -4.43 -6.22
C GLU A 40 -23.43 -4.43 -4.68
N ILE A 41 -22.73 -3.47 -4.10
CA ILE A 41 -22.59 -3.34 -2.64
C ILE A 41 -23.96 -3.13 -2.00
N ASN A 42 -24.79 -2.24 -2.56
CA ASN A 42 -26.10 -1.90 -1.99
C ASN A 42 -27.15 -3.00 -2.17
N GLY A 43 -27.18 -3.66 -3.33
CA GLY A 43 -28.22 -4.64 -3.66
C GLY A 43 -27.81 -6.09 -3.38
N GLY A 44 -26.54 -6.42 -3.63
CA GLY A 44 -26.02 -7.78 -3.51
C GLY A 44 -25.17 -8.03 -2.27
N HIS A 45 -24.87 -6.99 -1.51
CA HIS A 45 -23.94 -7.05 -0.37
C HIS A 45 -22.63 -7.76 -0.74
N GLY A 46 -22.05 -7.40 -1.88
CA GLY A 46 -20.82 -7.95 -2.43
C GLY A 46 -20.01 -6.90 -3.17
N ASN A 47 -18.79 -7.27 -3.51
CA ASN A 47 -17.89 -6.49 -4.38
C ASN A 47 -17.08 -7.50 -5.20
N SER A 48 -17.71 -8.11 -6.19
CA SER A 48 -17.15 -9.23 -6.96
C SER A 48 -15.92 -8.85 -7.76
N ARG A 49 -15.83 -7.58 -8.20
CA ARG A 49 -14.71 -7.05 -8.97
C ARG A 49 -13.42 -6.95 -8.15
N PHE A 50 -13.51 -6.49 -6.91
CA PHE A 50 -12.32 -6.18 -6.12
C PHE A 50 -12.10 -7.11 -4.91
N LEU A 51 -13.18 -7.73 -4.41
CA LEU A 51 -13.13 -8.62 -3.24
C LEU A 51 -14.11 -9.80 -3.41
N PRO A 52 -13.88 -10.68 -4.41
CA PRO A 52 -14.81 -11.73 -4.78
C PRO A 52 -15.05 -12.73 -3.65
N GLY A 53 -16.29 -13.21 -3.55
CA GLY A 53 -16.71 -14.23 -2.61
C GLY A 53 -16.78 -13.78 -1.14
N VAL A 54 -16.79 -12.47 -0.90
CA VAL A 54 -16.93 -11.89 0.44
C VAL A 54 -18.30 -11.23 0.59
N LYS A 55 -19.13 -11.72 1.52
CA LYS A 55 -20.40 -11.07 1.88
C LYS A 55 -20.11 -9.86 2.78
N LEU A 56 -20.73 -8.73 2.43
CA LEU A 56 -20.64 -7.46 3.15
C LEU A 56 -21.81 -7.30 4.14
N PRO A 57 -21.65 -6.57 5.26
CA PRO A 57 -22.71 -6.26 6.19
C PRO A 57 -23.82 -5.40 5.56
N GLU A 58 -25.08 -5.63 5.95
CA GLU A 58 -26.25 -4.91 5.42
C GLU A 58 -26.27 -3.42 5.83
N ASN A 59 -25.63 -3.07 6.94
CA ASN A 59 -25.47 -1.69 7.39
C ASN A 59 -24.35 -0.92 6.69
N MET A 60 -23.74 -1.49 5.66
CA MET A 60 -22.74 -0.83 4.82
C MET A 60 -23.42 -0.31 3.54
N ARG A 61 -23.31 0.99 3.28
CA ARG A 61 -23.88 1.66 2.13
C ARG A 61 -22.78 2.16 1.19
N ALA A 62 -23.01 2.06 -0.13
CA ALA A 62 -22.11 2.62 -1.15
C ALA A 62 -22.75 3.80 -1.87
N VAL A 63 -21.94 4.81 -2.21
CA VAL A 63 -22.38 5.97 -2.99
C VAL A 63 -21.33 6.32 -4.06
N THR A 64 -21.76 7.01 -5.11
CA THR A 64 -20.88 7.47 -6.20
C THR A 64 -20.52 8.96 -6.08
N ASP A 65 -21.27 9.73 -5.30
CA ASP A 65 -20.94 11.10 -4.98
C ASP A 65 -19.97 11.14 -3.79
N ILE A 66 -18.76 11.64 -4.02
CA ILE A 66 -17.71 11.69 -3.01
C ILE A 66 -18.02 12.71 -1.90
N THR A 67 -18.74 13.79 -2.23
CA THR A 67 -19.11 14.83 -1.25
C THR A 67 -20.21 14.33 -0.33
N GLU A 68 -21.16 13.56 -0.85
CA GLU A 68 -22.15 12.83 -0.05
C GLU A 68 -21.46 11.82 0.89
N ALA A 69 -20.49 11.05 0.36
CA ALA A 69 -19.74 10.09 1.18
C ALA A 69 -19.02 10.77 2.36
N ALA A 70 -18.32 11.87 2.08
CA ALA A 70 -17.46 12.55 3.06
C ALA A 70 -18.23 13.47 4.02
N GLY A 71 -19.44 13.91 3.66
CA GLY A 71 -20.22 14.89 4.43
C GLY A 71 -20.65 14.41 5.82
N GLY A 72 -20.37 15.22 6.87
CA GLY A 72 -20.81 14.99 8.23
C GLY A 72 -20.28 13.72 8.89
N ARG A 73 -19.12 13.22 8.49
CA ARG A 73 -18.50 12.01 9.04
C ARG A 73 -17.56 12.34 10.20
N GLU A 74 -17.60 11.48 11.21
CA GLU A 74 -16.67 11.56 12.34
C GLU A 74 -15.28 11.04 11.93
N PHE A 75 -15.25 10.00 11.09
CA PHE A 75 -14.02 9.41 10.54
C PHE A 75 -14.09 9.35 9.02
N LEU A 76 -12.98 9.70 8.38
CA LEU A 76 -12.77 9.54 6.95
C LEU A 76 -11.52 8.69 6.71
N ILE A 77 -11.66 7.64 5.90
CA ILE A 77 -10.55 6.74 5.55
C ILE A 77 -10.26 6.89 4.06
N LEU A 78 -9.07 7.37 3.73
CA LEU A 78 -8.58 7.49 2.36
C LEU A 78 -8.00 6.13 1.91
N ALA A 79 -8.62 5.53 0.89
CA ALA A 79 -8.32 4.18 0.38
C ALA A 79 -8.10 4.15 -1.14
N ALA A 80 -8.13 5.31 -1.82
CA ALA A 80 -7.83 5.40 -3.24
C ALA A 80 -6.35 5.05 -3.50
N PRO A 81 -6.00 4.40 -4.64
CA PRO A 81 -4.61 4.16 -5.01
C PRO A 81 -3.79 5.46 -5.05
N SER A 82 -2.46 5.37 -4.78
CA SER A 82 -1.58 6.54 -4.67
C SER A 82 -1.61 7.46 -5.90
N LEU A 83 -1.77 6.89 -7.11
CA LEU A 83 -1.92 7.65 -8.36
C LEU A 83 -3.13 8.60 -8.37
N TYR A 84 -4.19 8.28 -7.64
CA TYR A 84 -5.46 9.02 -7.66
C TYR A 84 -5.77 9.70 -6.33
N LEU A 85 -4.95 9.47 -5.31
CA LEU A 85 -5.24 9.90 -3.94
C LEU A 85 -5.35 11.43 -3.82
N LEU A 86 -4.43 12.15 -4.44
CA LEU A 86 -4.42 13.62 -4.36
C LEU A 86 -5.66 14.24 -5.02
N ASP A 87 -6.07 13.71 -6.17
CA ASP A 87 -7.28 14.19 -6.85
C ASP A 87 -8.54 13.82 -6.07
N THR A 88 -8.55 12.67 -5.39
CA THR A 88 -9.61 12.29 -4.45
C THR A 88 -9.72 13.31 -3.30
N VAL A 89 -8.58 13.69 -2.70
CA VAL A 89 -8.55 14.66 -1.59
C VAL A 89 -9.01 16.04 -2.04
N LYS A 90 -8.60 16.50 -3.21
CA LYS A 90 -9.02 17.81 -3.74
C LYS A 90 -10.53 17.93 -3.87
N GLN A 91 -11.25 16.86 -4.20
CA GLN A 91 -12.69 16.86 -4.37
C GLN A 91 -13.47 17.04 -3.05
N ILE A 92 -12.84 16.74 -1.91
CA ILE A 92 -13.50 16.81 -0.59
C ILE A 92 -13.11 18.06 0.21
N LEU A 93 -12.21 18.91 -0.28
CA LEU A 93 -11.75 20.11 0.46
C LEU A 93 -12.88 21.11 0.79
N ALA A 94 -13.92 21.15 -0.05
CA ALA A 94 -15.06 22.03 0.14
C ALA A 94 -16.12 21.45 1.12
N VAL A 95 -16.01 20.17 1.52
CA VAL A 95 -16.95 19.54 2.46
C VAL A 95 -16.88 20.24 3.81
N PRO A 96 -18.01 20.76 4.36
CA PRO A 96 -18.01 21.57 5.59
C PRO A 96 -17.29 20.91 6.76
N SER A 97 -17.59 19.65 7.09
CA SER A 97 -16.96 18.96 8.21
C SER A 97 -15.45 18.75 8.07
N ILE A 98 -14.93 18.73 6.84
CA ILE A 98 -13.49 18.69 6.56
C ILE A 98 -12.90 20.10 6.65
N ARG A 99 -13.57 21.08 6.03
CA ARG A 99 -13.12 22.47 6.06
C ARG A 99 -13.06 23.03 7.48
N GLU A 100 -13.94 22.55 8.36
CA GLU A 100 -14.07 23.01 9.76
C GLU A 100 -13.30 22.10 10.77
N GLY A 101 -12.69 21.00 10.31
CA GLY A 101 -11.85 20.13 11.15
C GLY A 101 -12.59 19.17 12.07
N GLU A 102 -13.86 18.94 11.79
CA GLU A 102 -14.71 18.04 12.59
C GLU A 102 -14.43 16.56 12.32
N THR A 103 -13.90 16.25 11.13
CA THR A 103 -13.63 14.88 10.66
C THR A 103 -12.19 14.46 10.98
N VAL A 104 -12.00 13.30 11.59
CA VAL A 104 -10.65 12.72 11.76
C VAL A 104 -10.30 11.89 10.52
N ILE A 105 -9.15 12.21 9.89
CA ILE A 105 -8.75 11.61 8.63
C ILE A 105 -7.65 10.55 8.85
N GLY A 106 -7.91 9.34 8.37
CA GLY A 106 -6.94 8.24 8.29
C GLY A 106 -6.62 7.86 6.85
N VAL A 107 -5.42 7.38 6.62
CA VAL A 107 -4.92 6.97 5.30
C VAL A 107 -4.47 5.53 5.36
N ILE A 108 -5.01 4.69 4.48
CA ILE A 108 -4.63 3.28 4.32
C ILE A 108 -3.94 3.02 2.97
N THR A 109 -3.82 4.05 2.14
CA THR A 109 -3.09 4.03 0.86
C THR A 109 -1.60 3.94 1.11
N LYS A 110 -0.92 3.06 0.37
CA LYS A 110 0.53 2.87 0.46
C LYS A 110 1.21 3.47 -0.77
N GLY A 111 2.35 4.13 -0.58
CA GLY A 111 3.11 4.72 -1.68
C GLY A 111 3.67 6.10 -1.36
N PHE A 112 4.13 6.77 -2.40
CA PHE A 112 4.62 8.15 -2.38
C PHE A 112 3.72 9.02 -3.26
N LEU A 113 3.68 10.31 -2.98
CA LEU A 113 3.03 11.31 -3.83
C LEU A 113 4.06 12.24 -4.46
N PRO A 114 3.77 12.78 -5.66
CA PRO A 114 4.64 13.77 -6.26
C PRO A 114 4.67 15.05 -5.43
N GLY A 115 5.82 15.70 -5.37
CA GLY A 115 6.01 17.02 -4.76
C GLY A 115 6.94 17.88 -5.61
N SER A 116 6.95 19.18 -5.37
CA SER A 116 7.75 20.15 -6.16
C SER A 116 9.26 19.90 -6.12
N LYS A 117 9.77 19.27 -5.06
CA LYS A 117 11.19 18.91 -4.86
C LYS A 117 11.43 17.40 -4.91
N GLY A 118 10.59 16.66 -5.63
CA GLY A 118 10.61 15.20 -5.73
C GLY A 118 9.54 14.50 -4.87
N PRO A 119 9.52 13.17 -4.88
CA PRO A 119 8.53 12.37 -4.16
C PRO A 119 8.54 12.64 -2.65
N ARG A 120 7.34 12.60 -2.04
CA ARG A 120 7.12 12.84 -0.61
C ARG A 120 6.27 11.73 0.00
N LEU A 121 6.29 11.62 1.31
CA LEU A 121 5.34 10.82 2.07
C LEU A 121 3.91 11.35 1.91
N ILE A 122 2.94 10.45 1.98
CA ILE A 122 1.53 10.79 1.72
C ILE A 122 1.04 11.86 2.68
N LEU A 123 1.22 11.66 4.01
CA LEU A 123 0.68 12.60 4.99
C LEU A 123 1.29 14.00 4.85
N GLU A 124 2.61 14.09 4.63
CA GLU A 124 3.28 15.38 4.39
C GLU A 124 2.71 16.11 3.18
N THR A 125 2.34 15.38 2.12
CA THR A 125 1.73 15.99 0.94
C THR A 125 0.30 16.42 1.24
N LEU A 126 -0.49 15.60 1.92
CA LEU A 126 -1.88 15.94 2.24
C LEU A 126 -1.99 17.14 3.18
N GLU A 127 -1.05 17.32 4.09
CA GLU A 127 -0.97 18.47 4.98
C GLU A 127 -0.78 19.81 4.25
N ASP A 128 -0.27 19.81 3.02
CA ASP A 128 -0.15 21.02 2.19
C ASP A 128 -1.49 21.41 1.53
N TYR A 129 -2.44 20.46 1.39
CA TYR A 129 -3.74 20.70 0.74
C TYR A 129 -4.88 20.84 1.73
N LEU A 130 -4.83 20.09 2.82
CA LEU A 130 -5.87 20.13 3.86
C LEU A 130 -5.73 21.38 4.74
N PRO A 131 -6.82 21.85 5.36
CA PRO A 131 -6.78 22.96 6.33
C PRO A 131 -5.73 22.76 7.42
N GLY A 132 -5.13 23.86 7.89
CA GLY A 132 -3.94 23.85 8.75
C GLY A 132 -4.07 23.07 10.08
N PHE A 133 -5.27 22.87 10.59
CA PHE A 133 -5.52 22.07 11.80
C PHE A 133 -5.37 20.55 11.58
N TYR A 134 -5.27 20.09 10.31
CA TYR A 134 -4.91 18.70 10.00
C TYR A 134 -3.41 18.42 10.12
N ARG A 135 -2.56 19.45 10.18
CA ARG A 135 -1.13 19.27 10.39
C ARG A 135 -0.88 18.47 11.66
N LYS A 136 -0.08 17.42 11.55
CA LYS A 136 0.29 16.51 12.65
C LYS A 136 -0.89 15.73 13.27
N SER A 137 -2.08 15.82 12.67
CA SER A 137 -3.29 15.17 13.21
C SER A 137 -3.80 14.03 12.33
N LEU A 138 -3.29 13.89 11.10
CA LEU A 138 -3.59 12.78 10.21
C LEU A 138 -3.09 11.46 10.79
N VAL A 139 -3.77 10.37 10.43
CA VAL A 139 -3.41 9.02 10.89
C VAL A 139 -3.04 8.17 9.69
N TYR A 140 -1.91 7.48 9.75
CA TYR A 140 -1.50 6.52 8.75
C TYR A 140 -1.67 5.10 9.28
N ILE A 141 -2.30 4.22 8.50
CA ILE A 141 -2.58 2.84 8.90
C ILE A 141 -1.87 1.89 7.94
N ALA A 142 -0.98 1.06 8.47
CA ALA A 142 -0.22 0.06 7.71
C ALA A 142 0.03 -1.21 8.53
N GLY A 143 0.47 -2.26 7.86
CA GLY A 143 0.82 -3.55 8.46
C GLY A 143 0.50 -4.72 7.54
N PRO A 144 0.78 -5.97 7.97
CA PRO A 144 0.53 -7.19 7.23
C PRO A 144 -0.98 -7.40 7.05
N SER A 145 -1.51 -6.96 5.93
CA SER A 145 -2.96 -6.95 5.72
C SER A 145 -3.32 -7.14 4.26
N HIS A 146 -3.63 -8.37 3.89
CA HIS A 146 -4.31 -8.65 2.64
C HIS A 146 -5.81 -8.55 2.81
N ALA A 147 -6.47 -7.84 1.87
CA ALA A 147 -7.90 -7.60 1.90
C ALA A 147 -8.70 -8.90 1.99
N GLU A 148 -8.27 -9.92 1.26
CA GLU A 148 -8.87 -11.24 1.19
C GLU A 148 -8.83 -11.97 2.54
N GLU A 149 -7.76 -11.81 3.29
CA GLU A 149 -7.59 -12.43 4.61
C GLU A 149 -8.36 -11.67 5.69
N VAL A 150 -8.21 -10.34 5.72
CA VAL A 150 -8.89 -9.48 6.69
C VAL A 150 -10.40 -9.60 6.54
N SER A 151 -10.91 -9.58 5.32
CA SER A 151 -12.36 -9.68 5.04
C SER A 151 -12.96 -11.04 5.42
N ARG A 152 -12.14 -12.11 5.41
CA ARG A 152 -12.52 -13.46 5.88
C ARG A 152 -12.25 -13.67 7.37
N GLY A 153 -11.82 -12.63 8.07
CA GLY A 153 -11.57 -12.64 9.51
C GLY A 153 -10.36 -13.47 9.92
N LYS A 154 -9.30 -13.52 9.09
CA LYS A 154 -8.01 -14.06 9.54
C LYS A 154 -7.37 -13.09 10.53
N ILE A 155 -6.66 -13.64 11.52
CA ILE A 155 -5.99 -12.81 12.54
C ILE A 155 -4.80 -12.11 11.90
N THR A 156 -4.75 -10.77 12.08
CA THR A 156 -3.62 -9.96 11.64
C THR A 156 -3.45 -8.71 12.51
N GLY A 157 -2.41 -7.93 12.24
CA GLY A 157 -2.10 -6.72 12.99
C GLY A 157 -1.87 -5.50 12.09
N LEU A 158 -2.24 -4.32 12.59
CA LEU A 158 -1.99 -3.02 11.97
C LEU A 158 -1.30 -2.07 12.94
N ILE A 159 -0.62 -1.09 12.39
CA ILE A 159 -0.13 0.09 13.11
C ILE A 159 -1.02 1.28 12.73
N SER A 160 -1.48 2.01 13.73
CA SER A 160 -2.10 3.32 13.62
C SER A 160 -1.05 4.37 14.01
N ALA A 161 -0.42 5.01 13.02
CA ALA A 161 0.65 5.96 13.22
C ALA A 161 0.15 7.40 13.08
N SER A 162 0.40 8.24 14.09
CA SER A 162 0.06 9.67 14.07
C SER A 162 0.93 10.43 15.06
N GLU A 163 1.27 11.69 14.76
CA GLU A 163 1.85 12.60 15.75
C GLU A 163 0.81 13.02 16.82
N SER A 164 -0.49 12.87 16.51
CA SER A 164 -1.59 13.03 17.47
C SER A 164 -1.90 11.71 18.18
N ALA A 165 -1.49 11.55 19.44
CA ALA A 165 -1.84 10.38 20.26
C ALA A 165 -3.34 10.13 20.31
N LYS A 166 -4.14 11.20 20.44
CA LYS A 166 -5.60 11.13 20.47
C LYS A 166 -6.15 10.48 19.21
N ASN A 167 -5.72 10.92 18.03
CA ASN A 167 -6.24 10.42 16.77
C ASN A 167 -5.74 8.99 16.48
N SER A 168 -4.47 8.68 16.79
CA SER A 168 -3.95 7.31 16.71
C SER A 168 -4.79 6.34 17.55
N ILE A 169 -5.13 6.73 18.80
CA ILE A 169 -5.95 5.91 19.70
C ILE A 169 -7.39 5.77 19.17
N ARG A 170 -8.00 6.84 18.64
CA ARG A 170 -9.35 6.80 18.06
C ARG A 170 -9.40 5.81 16.88
N PHE A 171 -8.43 5.87 15.94
CA PHE A 171 -8.36 4.93 14.83
C PHE A 171 -8.05 3.50 15.28
N ARG A 172 -7.22 3.34 16.31
CA ARG A 172 -6.98 2.03 16.90
C ARG A 172 -8.29 1.40 17.40
N TYR A 173 -9.13 2.14 18.11
CA TYR A 173 -10.41 1.64 18.57
C TYR A 173 -11.42 1.42 17.44
N LEU A 174 -11.44 2.30 16.44
CA LEU A 174 -12.30 2.15 15.27
C LEU A 174 -12.02 0.84 14.52
N LEU A 175 -10.74 0.49 14.33
CA LEU A 175 -10.33 -0.66 13.53
C LEU A 175 -10.20 -1.97 14.33
N LYS A 176 -9.87 -1.88 15.64
CA LYS A 176 -9.63 -3.07 16.48
C LYS A 176 -10.85 -3.97 16.55
N SER A 177 -10.61 -5.29 16.37
CA SER A 177 -11.59 -6.35 16.60
C SER A 177 -10.89 -7.56 17.26
N ASN A 178 -11.63 -8.64 17.52
CA ASN A 178 -11.06 -9.88 18.06
C ASN A 178 -10.04 -10.56 17.10
N ARG A 179 -10.03 -10.14 15.82
CA ARG A 179 -9.17 -10.73 14.78
C ARG A 179 -8.28 -9.69 14.09
N LEU A 180 -8.52 -8.42 14.32
CA LEU A 180 -7.67 -7.32 13.83
C LEU A 180 -7.06 -6.58 15.02
N LEU A 181 -5.79 -6.87 15.32
CA LEU A 181 -5.04 -6.19 16.35
C LEU A 181 -4.54 -4.85 15.81
N VAL A 182 -4.63 -3.78 16.58
CA VAL A 182 -4.13 -2.48 16.14
C VAL A 182 -3.29 -1.87 17.25
N PHE A 183 -2.07 -1.49 16.89
CA PHE A 183 -1.09 -0.86 17.78
C PHE A 183 -0.89 0.59 17.37
N SER A 184 -0.39 1.41 18.27
CA SER A 184 -0.10 2.83 18.00
C SER A 184 1.40 3.04 17.79
N SER A 185 1.76 4.02 16.92
CA SER A 185 3.14 4.46 16.72
C SER A 185 3.19 5.97 16.55
N PHE A 186 4.29 6.59 17.00
CA PHE A 186 4.62 7.99 16.72
C PHE A 186 5.60 8.15 15.54
N ASP A 187 6.22 7.06 15.07
CA ASP A 187 7.10 7.10 13.91
C ASP A 187 6.31 7.09 12.60
N VAL A 188 5.56 8.15 12.38
CA VAL A 188 4.70 8.33 11.21
C VAL A 188 5.47 8.20 9.89
N ARG A 189 6.70 8.74 9.86
CA ARG A 189 7.55 8.70 8.66
C ARG A 189 8.09 7.31 8.39
N GLY A 190 8.56 6.61 9.41
CA GLY A 190 9.06 5.25 9.27
C GLY A 190 7.98 4.28 8.81
N VAL A 191 6.79 4.35 9.39
CA VAL A 191 5.65 3.50 9.00
C VAL A 191 5.24 3.75 7.54
N GLN A 192 5.17 5.00 7.09
CA GLN A 192 4.86 5.33 5.69
C GLN A 192 5.95 4.86 4.73
N ALA A 193 7.23 5.13 5.04
CA ALA A 193 8.36 4.73 4.20
C ALA A 193 8.43 3.21 4.03
N ALA A 194 8.26 2.46 5.12
CA ALA A 194 8.22 1.01 5.10
C ALA A 194 7.08 0.48 4.22
N ALA A 195 5.86 0.99 4.42
CA ALA A 195 4.69 0.58 3.66
C ALA A 195 4.78 0.90 2.16
N ALA A 196 5.44 2.01 1.78
CA ALA A 196 5.62 2.41 0.40
C ALA A 196 6.71 1.58 -0.31
N ALA A 197 7.89 1.45 0.31
CA ALA A 197 9.05 0.81 -0.31
C ALA A 197 8.96 -0.72 -0.39
N LYS A 198 8.25 -1.38 0.54
CA LYS A 198 8.10 -2.85 0.53
C LYS A 198 7.56 -3.40 -0.79
N ASN A 199 6.71 -2.64 -1.49
CA ASN A 199 6.10 -3.06 -2.74
C ASN A 199 7.14 -3.23 -3.85
N VAL A 200 8.24 -2.47 -3.81
CA VAL A 200 9.38 -2.59 -4.71
C VAL A 200 10.10 -3.93 -4.46
N ILE A 201 10.39 -4.22 -3.20
CA ILE A 201 11.04 -5.48 -2.80
C ILE A 201 10.18 -6.70 -3.15
N ALA A 202 8.87 -6.58 -3.01
CA ALA A 202 7.94 -7.67 -3.35
C ALA A 202 7.91 -8.01 -4.84
N ILE A 203 8.15 -7.04 -5.75
CA ILE A 203 8.33 -7.33 -7.18
C ILE A 203 9.62 -8.13 -7.40
N ALA A 204 10.74 -7.70 -6.80
CA ALA A 204 12.01 -8.41 -6.89
C ALA A 204 11.90 -9.84 -6.33
N PHE A 205 11.18 -10.00 -5.21
CA PHE A 205 10.90 -11.31 -4.63
C PHE A 205 10.09 -12.21 -5.58
N GLY A 206 9.08 -11.65 -6.25
CA GLY A 206 8.28 -12.38 -7.23
C GLY A 206 9.09 -12.86 -8.44
N MET A 207 10.06 -12.06 -8.91
CA MET A 207 10.99 -12.49 -9.97
C MET A 207 11.87 -13.66 -9.50
N LEU A 208 12.42 -13.57 -8.28
CA LEU A 208 13.22 -14.66 -7.70
C LEU A 208 12.42 -15.95 -7.54
N ASP A 209 11.18 -15.85 -7.06
CA ASP A 209 10.25 -16.97 -6.91
C ASP A 209 9.97 -17.69 -8.25
N ALA A 210 9.78 -16.94 -9.33
CA ALA A 210 9.60 -17.50 -10.67
C ALA A 210 10.88 -18.20 -11.18
N LEU A 211 12.04 -17.60 -10.98
CA LEU A 211 13.33 -18.19 -11.38
C LEU A 211 13.65 -19.46 -10.61
N LYS A 212 13.40 -19.48 -9.30
CA LYS A 212 13.51 -20.68 -8.45
C LYS A 212 12.61 -21.83 -8.97
N THR A 213 11.37 -21.50 -9.33
CA THR A 213 10.43 -22.48 -9.89
C THR A 213 10.91 -23.02 -11.25
N ALA A 214 11.42 -22.15 -12.13
CA ALA A 214 11.92 -22.55 -13.45
C ALA A 214 13.18 -23.43 -13.35
N ALA A 215 14.11 -23.12 -12.45
CA ALA A 215 15.34 -23.90 -12.22
C ALA A 215 15.04 -25.32 -11.69
N GLY A 216 14.10 -25.45 -10.75
CA GLY A 216 13.67 -26.75 -10.21
C GLY A 216 13.07 -27.68 -11.26
N ASN A 217 12.48 -27.14 -12.35
CA ASN A 217 11.90 -27.90 -13.45
C ASN A 217 12.93 -28.37 -14.49
N THR A 218 14.09 -27.73 -14.57
CA THR A 218 15.10 -28.00 -15.64
C THR A 218 16.30 -28.78 -15.15
N GLY A 219 16.48 -28.92 -13.83
CA GLY A 219 17.64 -29.64 -13.26
C GLY A 219 19.01 -28.98 -13.54
N ALA A 220 19.05 -27.88 -14.25
CA ALA A 220 20.27 -27.18 -14.65
C ALA A 220 20.55 -26.05 -13.62
N GLY A 221 21.42 -26.34 -12.63
CA GLY A 221 22.04 -25.30 -11.82
C GLY A 221 21.06 -24.52 -10.92
N ASP A 222 20.23 -25.24 -10.15
CA ASP A 222 19.39 -24.60 -9.13
C ASP A 222 20.27 -23.94 -8.06
N ILE A 223 20.54 -22.63 -8.25
CA ILE A 223 21.29 -21.81 -7.31
C ILE A 223 20.39 -20.99 -6.38
N PHE A 224 19.06 -21.04 -6.59
CA PHE A 224 18.08 -20.27 -5.85
C PHE A 224 17.28 -21.15 -4.89
N GLY A 225 17.42 -20.93 -3.60
CA GLY A 225 16.71 -21.65 -2.55
C GLY A 225 16.04 -20.75 -1.54
N ASP A 226 15.51 -21.34 -0.46
CA ASP A 226 14.87 -20.59 0.64
C ASP A 226 15.86 -19.62 1.30
N GLY A 227 17.15 -19.99 1.35
CA GLY A 227 18.23 -19.09 1.80
C GLY A 227 18.35 -17.84 0.94
N THR A 228 18.20 -17.97 -0.40
CA THR A 228 18.24 -16.82 -1.31
C THR A 228 17.02 -15.90 -1.10
N GLU A 229 15.83 -16.46 -0.90
CA GLU A 229 14.64 -15.69 -0.57
C GLU A 229 14.81 -14.92 0.74
N SER A 230 15.35 -15.59 1.78
CA SER A 230 15.61 -14.97 3.08
C SER A 230 16.66 -13.87 3.00
N LEU A 231 17.71 -14.06 2.19
CA LEU A 231 18.73 -13.06 1.92
C LEU A 231 18.14 -11.82 1.22
N LEU A 232 17.31 -12.03 0.19
CA LEU A 232 16.63 -10.93 -0.52
C LEU A 232 15.69 -10.15 0.41
N LEU A 233 14.94 -10.86 1.27
CA LEU A 233 14.04 -10.24 2.25
C LEU A 233 14.82 -9.40 3.27
N ALA A 234 15.90 -9.95 3.82
CA ALA A 234 16.73 -9.25 4.81
C ALA A 234 17.44 -8.02 4.20
N ALA A 235 18.01 -8.18 3.00
CA ALA A 235 18.65 -7.07 2.29
C ALA A 235 17.63 -6.00 1.87
N GLY A 236 16.43 -6.42 1.41
CA GLY A 236 15.34 -5.51 1.09
C GLY A 236 14.83 -4.73 2.30
N LEU A 237 14.72 -5.37 3.45
CA LEU A 237 14.35 -4.70 4.71
C LEU A 237 15.41 -3.65 5.10
N ASN A 238 16.68 -3.97 4.92
CA ASN A 238 17.77 -3.01 5.17
C ASN A 238 17.67 -1.78 4.24
N GLU A 239 17.37 -1.99 2.93
CA GLU A 239 17.16 -0.87 2.00
C GLU A 239 15.97 0.01 2.41
N ILE A 240 14.86 -0.61 2.84
CA ILE A 240 13.68 0.08 3.35
C ILE A 240 14.06 0.93 4.58
N GLN A 241 14.88 0.39 5.48
CA GLN A 241 15.35 1.11 6.66
C GLN A 241 16.27 2.29 6.28
N ILE A 242 17.21 2.09 5.33
CA ILE A 242 18.07 3.16 4.82
C ILE A 242 17.23 4.30 4.24
N LEU A 243 16.28 3.98 3.38
CA LEU A 243 15.35 4.96 2.79
C LEU A 243 14.51 5.67 3.85
N GLY A 244 13.92 4.90 4.78
CA GLY A 244 13.09 5.45 5.85
C GLY A 244 13.85 6.43 6.75
N ARG A 245 15.09 6.10 7.14
CA ARG A 245 15.95 7.01 7.91
C ARG A 245 16.25 8.29 7.15
N ALA A 246 16.57 8.20 5.86
CA ALA A 246 16.82 9.38 5.02
C ALA A 246 15.57 10.26 4.87
N MET A 247 14.38 9.68 4.97
CA MET A 247 13.09 10.39 4.96
C MET A 247 12.61 10.84 6.35
N GLY A 248 13.43 10.63 7.40
CA GLY A 248 13.18 11.13 8.74
C GLY A 248 12.45 10.16 9.68
N ALA A 249 12.52 8.85 9.43
CA ALA A 249 12.11 7.85 10.42
C ALA A 249 12.93 7.99 11.70
N THR A 250 12.27 7.91 12.84
CA THR A 250 12.87 8.20 14.16
C THR A 250 13.14 6.95 14.99
N HIS A 251 12.50 5.82 14.68
CA HIS A 251 12.60 4.58 15.46
C HIS A 251 13.06 3.43 14.57
N ALA A 252 14.21 2.83 14.91
CA ALA A 252 14.74 1.67 14.18
C ALA A 252 13.77 0.45 14.27
N GLU A 253 13.10 0.32 15.40
CA GLU A 253 12.15 -0.74 15.72
C GLU A 253 10.94 -0.75 14.78
N THR A 254 10.61 0.38 14.15
CA THR A 254 9.55 0.45 13.12
C THR A 254 9.79 -0.58 12.02
N PHE A 255 11.05 -0.77 11.60
CA PHE A 255 11.39 -1.65 10.48
C PHE A 255 11.42 -3.14 10.88
N THR A 256 11.64 -3.46 12.15
CA THR A 256 11.57 -4.84 12.68
C THR A 256 10.21 -5.19 13.28
N SER A 257 9.24 -4.27 13.20
CA SER A 257 7.90 -4.43 13.73
C SER A 257 6.89 -4.92 12.67
N ILE A 258 5.61 -4.88 13.03
CA ILE A 258 4.47 -5.25 12.18
C ILE A 258 4.45 -4.43 10.89
N SER A 259 4.71 -3.12 10.95
CA SER A 259 4.70 -2.24 9.77
C SER A 259 5.96 -2.31 8.91
N GLY A 260 7.03 -2.90 9.43
CA GLY A 260 8.27 -3.15 8.70
C GLY A 260 8.34 -4.59 8.18
N VAL A 261 9.09 -5.45 8.90
CA VAL A 261 9.31 -6.85 8.49
C VAL A 261 8.02 -7.63 8.32
N GLY A 262 7.01 -7.44 9.18
CA GLY A 262 5.74 -8.14 9.06
C GLY A 262 4.99 -7.82 7.77
N ASP A 263 4.90 -6.54 7.41
CA ASP A 263 4.23 -6.09 6.18
C ASP A 263 5.05 -6.43 4.92
N LEU A 264 6.37 -6.44 5.02
CA LEU A 264 7.26 -6.89 3.94
C LEU A 264 7.12 -8.39 3.69
N ASP A 265 7.25 -9.22 4.72
CA ASP A 265 7.22 -10.68 4.62
C ASP A 265 5.89 -11.15 4.00
N VAL A 266 4.76 -10.70 4.52
CA VAL A 266 3.45 -11.09 3.98
C VAL A 266 3.29 -10.63 2.53
N THR A 267 3.82 -9.47 2.15
CA THR A 267 3.71 -8.96 0.77
C THR A 267 4.59 -9.75 -0.20
N CYS A 268 5.74 -10.25 0.25
CA CYS A 268 6.63 -11.10 -0.52
C CYS A 268 6.09 -12.54 -0.68
N ARG A 269 5.52 -13.13 0.37
CA ARG A 269 5.17 -14.55 0.38
C ARG A 269 3.72 -14.85 0.01
N SER A 270 2.79 -13.89 0.21
CA SER A 270 1.37 -14.15 -0.02
C SER A 270 1.03 -14.37 -1.48
N VAL A 271 0.20 -15.37 -1.74
CA VAL A 271 -0.39 -15.65 -3.07
C VAL A 271 -1.31 -14.54 -3.56
N PHE A 272 -1.83 -13.71 -2.66
CA PHE A 272 -2.68 -12.55 -2.99
C PHE A 272 -1.86 -11.31 -3.37
N GLY A 273 -0.52 -11.36 -3.25
CA GLY A 273 0.36 -10.22 -3.47
C GLY A 273 0.44 -9.79 -4.94
N ARG A 274 -0.21 -8.68 -5.32
CA ARG A 274 -0.19 -8.13 -6.68
C ARG A 274 1.22 -7.80 -7.16
N ASN A 275 2.07 -7.27 -6.29
CA ASN A 275 3.46 -6.94 -6.62
C ASN A 275 4.29 -8.21 -6.82
N ARG A 276 4.16 -9.22 -5.96
CA ARG A 276 4.77 -10.54 -6.14
C ARG A 276 4.33 -11.18 -7.45
N ARG A 277 3.01 -11.19 -7.74
CA ARG A 277 2.47 -11.69 -9.00
C ARG A 277 3.08 -10.97 -10.20
N PHE A 278 3.20 -9.65 -10.15
CA PHE A 278 3.80 -8.88 -11.23
C PHE A 278 5.27 -9.26 -11.45
N GLY A 279 6.04 -9.46 -10.38
CA GLY A 279 7.41 -9.96 -10.45
C GLY A 279 7.49 -11.33 -11.15
N ARG A 280 6.59 -12.25 -10.81
CA ARG A 280 6.48 -13.54 -11.52
C ARG A 280 6.12 -13.34 -13.00
N ASP A 281 5.14 -12.52 -13.29
CA ASP A 281 4.69 -12.24 -14.67
C ASP A 281 5.81 -11.61 -15.53
N ILE A 282 6.77 -10.88 -14.94
CA ILE A 282 7.97 -10.39 -15.65
C ILE A 282 8.79 -11.57 -16.21
N ILE A 283 9.00 -12.61 -15.42
CA ILE A 283 9.81 -13.78 -15.79
C ILE A 283 9.00 -14.76 -16.63
N GLU A 284 7.83 -15.16 -16.17
CA GLU A 284 7.03 -16.24 -16.75
C GLU A 284 6.30 -15.83 -18.03
N LYS A 285 5.84 -14.57 -18.11
CA LYS A 285 4.99 -14.07 -19.20
C LYS A 285 5.65 -12.97 -20.02
N HIS A 286 6.86 -12.56 -19.67
CA HIS A 286 7.55 -11.44 -20.31
C HIS A 286 6.67 -10.18 -20.40
N ILE A 287 5.91 -9.89 -19.33
CA ILE A 287 4.86 -8.86 -19.32
C ILE A 287 5.38 -7.44 -19.63
N LEU A 288 6.69 -7.21 -19.55
CA LEU A 288 7.32 -5.93 -19.88
C LEU A 288 7.52 -5.72 -21.40
N ASN A 289 7.38 -6.76 -22.25
CA ASN A 289 7.69 -6.65 -23.68
C ASN A 289 6.92 -5.57 -24.45
N PRO A 290 5.62 -5.30 -24.15
CA PRO A 290 4.88 -4.26 -24.84
C PRO A 290 5.30 -2.83 -24.46
N PHE A 291 6.10 -2.65 -23.40
CA PHE A 291 6.43 -1.35 -22.84
C PHE A 291 7.87 -0.96 -23.14
N ARG A 292 8.07 0.31 -23.55
CA ARG A 292 9.39 0.84 -23.96
C ARG A 292 10.28 1.15 -22.75
N ASN A 293 9.69 1.65 -21.68
CA ASN A 293 10.36 2.05 -20.43
C ASN A 293 9.34 2.13 -19.29
N LEU A 294 9.80 2.51 -18.10
CA LEU A 294 8.96 2.61 -16.91
C LEU A 294 7.85 3.67 -17.04
N ASP A 295 8.08 4.79 -17.69
CA ASP A 295 7.05 5.83 -17.86
C ASP A 295 5.95 5.38 -18.82
N ASP A 296 6.30 4.67 -19.88
CA ASP A 296 5.34 4.02 -20.79
C ASP A 296 4.51 2.96 -20.03
N LEU A 297 5.15 2.12 -19.23
CA LEU A 297 4.48 1.15 -18.38
C LEU A 297 3.50 1.82 -17.40
N ILE A 298 3.89 2.91 -16.72
CA ILE A 298 3.02 3.61 -15.78
C ILE A 298 1.84 4.27 -16.50
N SER A 299 2.05 4.88 -17.67
CA SER A 299 0.98 5.52 -18.44
C SER A 299 -0.07 4.52 -18.95
N ARG A 300 0.34 3.28 -19.21
CA ARG A 300 -0.49 2.18 -19.71
C ARG A 300 -0.73 1.09 -18.66
N ILE A 301 -0.59 1.40 -17.37
CA ILE A 301 -0.64 0.41 -16.27
C ILE A 301 -1.97 -0.36 -16.22
N GLY A 302 -3.04 0.21 -16.75
CA GLY A 302 -4.35 -0.44 -16.87
C GLY A 302 -4.34 -1.70 -17.75
N GLU A 303 -3.40 -1.83 -18.70
CA GLU A 303 -3.27 -2.98 -19.59
C GLU A 303 -2.77 -4.24 -18.85
N ILE A 304 -2.17 -4.08 -17.67
CA ILE A 304 -1.76 -5.19 -16.80
C ILE A 304 -2.97 -5.97 -16.26
N GLY A 305 -4.17 -5.34 -16.21
CA GLY A 305 -5.40 -5.93 -15.66
C GLY A 305 -5.50 -5.88 -14.13
N TYR A 306 -4.43 -5.46 -13.44
CA TYR A 306 -4.40 -5.16 -12.00
C TYR A 306 -3.34 -4.08 -11.73
N LEU A 307 -3.40 -3.40 -10.57
CA LEU A 307 -2.46 -2.33 -10.25
C LEU A 307 -1.31 -2.83 -9.37
N PRO A 308 -0.07 -3.01 -9.92
CA PRO A 308 1.13 -3.26 -9.14
C PRO A 308 1.71 -1.93 -8.63
N GLU A 309 1.33 -1.50 -7.44
CA GLU A 309 1.77 -0.21 -6.87
C GLU A 309 3.30 -0.08 -6.74
N GLY A 310 4.02 -1.22 -6.66
CA GLY A 310 5.48 -1.26 -6.65
C GLY A 310 6.14 -0.69 -7.90
N VAL A 311 5.46 -0.71 -9.06
CA VAL A 311 5.93 -0.10 -10.32
C VAL A 311 6.04 1.42 -10.16
N VAL A 312 4.98 2.04 -9.64
CA VAL A 312 4.97 3.48 -9.36
C VAL A 312 5.97 3.83 -8.25
N ALA A 313 6.01 3.01 -7.20
CA ALA A 313 6.94 3.20 -6.09
C ALA A 313 8.41 3.10 -6.54
N ALA A 314 8.77 2.21 -7.48
CA ALA A 314 10.13 2.07 -7.99
C ALA A 314 10.67 3.37 -8.60
N ARG A 315 9.85 4.08 -9.40
CA ARG A 315 10.21 5.40 -9.93
C ARG A 315 10.50 6.41 -8.82
N HIS A 316 9.66 6.44 -7.80
CA HIS A 316 9.82 7.36 -6.69
C HIS A 316 11.02 7.02 -5.81
N VAL A 317 11.25 5.74 -5.53
CA VAL A 317 12.41 5.25 -4.75
C VAL A 317 13.71 5.60 -5.46
N LYS A 318 13.79 5.44 -6.79
CA LYS A 318 14.97 5.86 -7.60
C LYS A 318 15.26 7.35 -7.42
N THR A 319 14.25 8.20 -7.56
CA THR A 319 14.41 9.65 -7.38
C THR A 319 14.88 10.01 -5.94
N LEU A 320 14.32 9.33 -4.93
CA LEU A 320 14.72 9.53 -3.53
C LEU A 320 16.15 9.02 -3.28
N ALA A 321 16.54 7.90 -3.88
CA ALA A 321 17.89 7.37 -3.78
C ALA A 321 18.93 8.35 -4.32
N GLU A 322 18.67 8.99 -5.45
CA GLU A 322 19.54 10.03 -6.01
C GLU A 322 19.60 11.28 -5.12
N LYS A 323 18.42 11.75 -4.70
CA LYS A 323 18.30 12.94 -3.84
C LYS A 323 19.10 12.80 -2.54
N TYR A 324 19.02 11.64 -1.91
CA TYR A 324 19.65 11.37 -0.61
C TYR A 324 20.98 10.62 -0.74
N LYS A 325 21.45 10.31 -1.97
CA LYS A 325 22.67 9.56 -2.28
C LYS A 325 22.71 8.19 -1.56
N LEU A 326 21.61 7.44 -1.63
CA LEU A 326 21.46 6.17 -0.94
C LEU A 326 22.04 5.01 -1.74
N ARG A 327 22.64 4.05 -1.05
CA ARG A 327 23.04 2.76 -1.61
C ARG A 327 21.93 1.73 -1.33
N ILE A 328 21.03 1.56 -2.27
CA ILE A 328 19.89 0.63 -2.23
C ILE A 328 19.81 -0.17 -3.55
N PRO A 329 20.75 -1.13 -3.74
CA PRO A 329 20.96 -1.79 -5.02
C PRO A 329 19.77 -2.62 -5.51
N ILE A 330 18.97 -3.26 -4.63
CA ILE A 330 17.80 -4.04 -5.03
C ILE A 330 16.76 -3.12 -5.67
N SER A 331 16.45 -2.02 -5.00
CA SER A 331 15.45 -1.06 -5.47
C SER A 331 15.87 -0.38 -6.77
N ILE A 332 17.16 -0.02 -6.91
CA ILE A 332 17.70 0.57 -8.14
C ILE A 332 17.76 -0.47 -9.27
N GLY A 333 18.13 -1.69 -8.96
CA GLY A 333 18.16 -2.77 -9.95
C GLY A 333 16.76 -3.08 -10.50
N LEU A 334 15.75 -3.13 -9.61
CA LEU A 334 14.36 -3.26 -10.06
C LEU A 334 13.94 -2.09 -10.96
N TYR A 335 14.27 -0.84 -10.58
CA TYR A 335 13.99 0.31 -11.44
C TYR A 335 14.60 0.11 -12.84
N ARG A 336 15.86 -0.31 -12.94
CA ARG A 336 16.56 -0.54 -14.21
C ARG A 336 15.89 -1.64 -15.05
N ILE A 337 15.40 -2.71 -14.43
CA ILE A 337 14.62 -3.76 -15.11
C ILE A 337 13.33 -3.17 -15.68
N LEU A 338 12.56 -2.46 -14.85
CA LEU A 338 11.29 -1.85 -15.25
C LEU A 338 11.48 -0.78 -16.33
N ASN A 339 12.63 -0.10 -16.33
CA ASN A 339 13.01 0.89 -17.35
C ASN A 339 13.68 0.28 -18.59
N ARG A 340 13.76 -1.07 -18.68
CA ARG A 340 14.36 -1.80 -19.81
C ARG A 340 15.86 -1.56 -19.99
N GLU A 341 16.59 -1.21 -18.93
CA GLU A 341 18.03 -0.96 -18.93
C GLU A 341 18.86 -2.23 -18.64
N THR A 342 18.26 -3.24 -18.03
CA THR A 342 18.92 -4.50 -17.68
C THR A 342 17.91 -5.65 -17.67
N GLU A 343 18.40 -6.87 -17.94
CA GLU A 343 17.58 -8.07 -17.85
C GLU A 343 17.50 -8.60 -16.40
N PRO A 344 16.36 -9.21 -16.00
CA PRO A 344 16.16 -9.70 -14.63
C PRO A 344 17.23 -10.68 -14.13
N VAL A 345 17.68 -11.61 -14.98
CA VAL A 345 18.70 -12.61 -14.63
C VAL A 345 20.05 -11.93 -14.40
N GLN A 346 20.43 -10.99 -15.27
CA GLN A 346 21.67 -10.21 -15.11
C GLN A 346 21.68 -9.42 -13.82
N PHE A 347 20.55 -8.78 -13.47
CA PHE A 347 20.43 -8.06 -12.21
C PHE A 347 20.67 -8.95 -10.99
N LEU A 348 20.10 -10.17 -10.96
CA LEU A 348 20.31 -11.09 -9.84
C LEU A 348 21.76 -11.53 -9.72
N HIS A 349 22.41 -11.78 -10.84
CA HIS A 349 23.86 -12.06 -10.89
C HIS A 349 24.67 -10.90 -10.31
N ASP A 350 24.39 -9.67 -10.74
CA ASP A 350 25.09 -8.47 -10.30
C ASP A 350 24.85 -8.20 -8.81
N PHE A 351 23.61 -8.41 -8.33
CA PHE A 351 23.26 -8.28 -6.92
C PHE A 351 24.06 -9.27 -6.05
N LEU A 352 24.08 -10.56 -6.42
CA LEU A 352 24.79 -11.58 -5.67
C LEU A 352 26.33 -11.35 -5.68
N ASN A 353 26.89 -10.87 -6.79
CA ASN A 353 28.30 -10.52 -6.88
C ASN A 353 28.63 -9.25 -6.12
N GLY A 354 27.73 -8.28 -6.02
CA GLY A 354 27.90 -7.04 -5.28
C GLY A 354 27.78 -7.17 -3.76
N LEU A 355 27.35 -8.34 -3.27
CA LEU A 355 27.35 -8.70 -1.85
C LEU A 355 28.72 -9.27 -1.39
N ARG A 356 29.62 -9.54 -2.32
CA ARG A 356 31.02 -9.91 -2.05
C ARG A 356 31.87 -8.66 -1.92
#